data_bd8388f1b09c4367226e4ee2b1a9d719
#
_entry.id   bd8388f1b09c4367226e4ee2b1a9d719
#
_cell.length_a   1.000
_cell.length_b   1.000
_cell.length_c   1.000
_cell.angle_alpha   90.00
_cell.angle_beta   90.00
_cell.angle_gamma   90.00
#
_symmetry.space_group_name_H-M   'P 1'
#
loop_
_entity.id
_entity.type
_entity.pdbx_description
1 polymer ?
#
loop_
_entity_poly.entity_id
_entity_poly.type
_entity_poly.pdbx_seq_one_letter_code
_entity_poly.pdbx_strand_id
1 'polypeptide(L)'
;MKLLQTLMTGILVLPVLSEAATPVSTKTRNALIKQEVQQGNIGASLGRVARQLDLVIAEYDRNGLEGDDVDTLKRFRGMLNNLTQSEVIKIVKQLEAARIIDNDRPKSNSNAFGAFAGQKQVTVQLEQIYLEWQRQQIFRELSSRFSRLSGTQRGNMQRTVDLYKKMSGSSSYRYREESKIDLRIQELDQAGINDEADSLVKKLAELNEKLDATTEPRPKLAMEKVNAELN
;
A
#
# COMPACT_ATOMS: atom_id res chain seq x y z
N MET A 1 -2.49 -10.31 3.63
CA MET A 1 -3.73 -9.56 3.39
C MET A 1 -4.78 -9.72 4.50
N LYS A 2 -5.13 -10.91 4.98
CA LYS A 2 -6.14 -11.09 6.05
C LYS A 2 -5.77 -10.44 7.41
N LEU A 3 -4.48 -10.29 7.74
CA LEU A 3 -4.02 -9.73 9.03
C LEU A 3 -4.27 -8.22 9.17
N LEU A 4 -4.16 -7.43 8.09
CA LEU A 4 -4.45 -5.99 8.15
C LEU A 4 -5.96 -5.68 8.19
N GLN A 5 -6.78 -6.49 7.51
CA GLN A 5 -8.23 -6.34 7.57
C GLN A 5 -8.80 -6.65 8.96
N THR A 6 -8.20 -7.58 9.71
CA THR A 6 -8.63 -7.93 11.08
C THR A 6 -8.26 -6.83 12.10
N LEU A 7 -7.27 -5.98 11.80
CA LEU A 7 -6.87 -4.86 12.66
C LEU A 7 -7.85 -3.68 12.62
N MET A 8 -8.59 -3.50 11.52
CA MET A 8 -9.51 -2.38 11.33
C MET A 8 -10.87 -2.50 12.06
N THR A 9 -11.28 -3.71 12.47
CA THR A 9 -12.61 -3.95 13.06
C THR A 9 -12.73 -3.68 14.57
N GLY A 10 -11.66 -3.18 15.20
CA GLY A 10 -11.61 -2.97 16.67
C GLY A 10 -12.04 -1.60 17.20
N ILE A 11 -12.63 -0.71 16.38
CA ILE A 11 -13.06 0.62 16.84
C ILE A 11 -14.39 0.50 17.57
N LEU A 12 -14.36 0.69 18.89
CA LEU A 12 -15.53 0.62 19.73
C LEU A 12 -16.10 2.02 19.99
N VAL A 13 -17.40 2.16 19.76
CA VAL A 13 -18.17 3.33 20.15
C VAL A 13 -18.31 3.32 21.68
N LEU A 14 -17.70 4.30 22.34
CA LEU A 14 -17.91 4.52 23.77
C LEU A 14 -19.31 5.10 24.00
N PRO A 15 -20.11 4.55 24.92
CA PRO A 15 -21.40 5.16 25.27
C PRO A 15 -21.17 6.52 25.95
N VAL A 16 -21.87 7.54 25.47
CA VAL A 16 -21.93 8.88 26.10
C VAL A 16 -22.44 8.73 27.53
N LEU A 17 -21.61 9.06 28.52
CA LEU A 17 -21.96 8.95 29.94
C LEU A 17 -22.52 10.29 30.43
N SER A 18 -23.77 10.24 30.87
CA SER A 18 -24.51 11.29 31.55
C SER A 18 -23.91 11.59 32.93
N GLU A 19 -23.94 12.87 33.35
CA GLU A 19 -23.39 13.42 34.58
C GLU A 19 -24.12 12.94 35.83
N ALA A 20 -23.40 12.38 36.79
CA ALA A 20 -23.57 12.48 38.24
C ALA A 20 -22.32 11.89 38.92
N ALA A 21 -21.93 12.45 40.09
CA ALA A 21 -20.77 12.04 40.88
C ALA A 21 -20.95 10.66 41.54
N THR A 22 -20.99 9.59 40.71
CA THR A 22 -21.03 8.21 41.17
C THR A 22 -19.70 7.52 40.77
N PRO A 23 -19.18 6.59 41.57
CA PRO A 23 -17.97 5.87 41.25
C PRO A 23 -18.09 5.19 39.89
N VAL A 24 -16.98 5.03 39.18
CA VAL A 24 -16.94 4.37 37.88
C VAL A 24 -17.60 3.00 38.02
N SER A 25 -18.67 2.76 37.26
CA SER A 25 -19.42 1.51 37.39
C SER A 25 -18.53 0.32 37.05
N THR A 26 -18.76 -0.82 37.69
CA THR A 26 -18.06 -2.08 37.42
C THR A 26 -18.13 -2.43 35.93
N LYS A 27 -19.25 -2.11 35.27
CA LYS A 27 -19.44 -2.30 33.83
C LYS A 27 -18.46 -1.45 32.99
N THR A 28 -18.29 -0.18 33.35
CA THR A 28 -17.37 0.74 32.69
C THR A 28 -15.92 0.32 32.91
N ARG A 29 -15.56 -0.08 34.15
CA ARG A 29 -14.22 -0.60 34.49
C ARG A 29 -13.88 -1.83 33.65
N ASN A 30 -14.79 -2.80 33.53
CA ASN A 30 -14.60 -3.98 32.71
C ASN A 30 -14.47 -3.65 31.22
N ALA A 31 -15.21 -2.66 30.71
CA ALA A 31 -15.07 -2.19 29.34
C ALA A 31 -13.69 -1.58 29.10
N LEU A 32 -13.17 -0.76 30.01
CA LEU A 32 -11.81 -0.19 29.90
C LEU A 32 -10.72 -1.26 29.93
N ILE A 33 -10.84 -2.27 30.82
CA ILE A 33 -9.90 -3.43 30.83
C ILE A 33 -9.91 -4.16 29.50
N LYS A 34 -11.09 -4.41 28.93
CA LYS A 34 -11.20 -5.05 27.61
C LYS A 34 -10.51 -4.24 26.52
N GLN A 35 -10.68 -2.92 26.52
CA GLN A 35 -9.99 -2.02 25.58
C GLN A 35 -8.47 -2.02 25.80
N GLU A 36 -8.01 -1.98 27.03
CA GLU A 36 -6.59 -2.06 27.38
C GLU A 36 -5.95 -3.34 26.81
N VAL A 37 -6.58 -4.50 27.02
CA VAL A 37 -6.12 -5.78 26.47
C VAL A 37 -6.13 -5.78 24.94
N GLN A 38 -7.19 -5.26 24.33
CA GLN A 38 -7.27 -5.17 22.86
C GLN A 38 -6.16 -4.28 22.28
N GLN A 39 -5.87 -3.14 22.88
CA GLN A 39 -4.79 -2.26 22.47
C GLN A 39 -3.41 -2.92 22.65
N GLY A 40 -3.21 -3.64 23.75
CA GLY A 40 -2.00 -4.45 23.94
C GLY A 40 -1.80 -5.50 22.83
N ASN A 41 -2.88 -6.18 22.42
CA ASN A 41 -2.85 -7.15 21.34
C ASN A 41 -2.56 -6.51 19.97
N ILE A 42 -3.10 -5.31 19.72
CA ILE A 42 -2.78 -4.52 18.52
C ILE A 42 -1.30 -4.18 18.51
N GLY A 43 -0.76 -3.64 19.61
CA GLY A 43 0.66 -3.33 19.75
C GLY A 43 1.55 -4.55 19.51
N ALA A 44 1.20 -5.71 20.11
CA ALA A 44 1.94 -6.96 19.89
C ALA A 44 1.90 -7.41 18.41
N SER A 45 0.78 -7.21 17.73
CA SER A 45 0.63 -7.55 16.31
C SER A 45 1.47 -6.64 15.42
N LEU A 46 1.43 -5.32 15.66
CA LEU A 46 2.28 -4.34 14.96
C LEU A 46 3.77 -4.63 15.18
N GLY A 47 4.18 -4.97 16.42
CA GLY A 47 5.53 -5.36 16.73
C GLY A 47 5.98 -6.65 16.02
N ARG A 48 5.07 -7.60 15.77
CA ARG A 48 5.39 -8.79 14.95
C ARG A 48 5.63 -8.41 13.50
N VAL A 49 4.79 -7.56 12.92
CA VAL A 49 4.96 -7.08 11.54
C VAL A 49 6.26 -6.30 11.40
N ALA A 50 6.58 -5.41 12.34
CA ALA A 50 7.85 -4.67 12.34
C ALA A 50 9.07 -5.61 12.35
N ARG A 51 9.06 -6.67 13.18
CA ARG A 51 10.14 -7.69 13.19
C ARG A 51 10.22 -8.49 11.89
N GLN A 52 9.09 -8.77 11.24
CA GLN A 52 9.10 -9.42 9.92
C GLN A 52 9.75 -8.52 8.87
N LEU A 53 9.50 -7.22 8.91
CA LEU A 53 10.20 -6.25 8.05
C LEU A 53 11.69 -6.20 8.36
N ASP A 54 12.10 -6.26 9.62
CA ASP A 54 13.53 -6.32 10.00
C ASP A 54 14.23 -7.53 9.37
N LEU A 55 13.57 -8.70 9.35
CA LEU A 55 14.14 -9.90 8.71
C LEU A 55 14.29 -9.73 7.20
N VAL A 56 13.28 -9.15 6.54
CA VAL A 56 13.33 -8.88 5.10
C VAL A 56 14.43 -7.86 4.78
N ILE A 57 14.50 -6.76 5.53
CA ILE A 57 15.53 -5.72 5.34
C ILE A 57 16.93 -6.33 5.53
N ALA A 58 17.13 -7.14 6.58
CA ALA A 58 18.41 -7.80 6.83
C ALA A 58 18.79 -8.78 5.70
N GLU A 59 17.83 -9.41 5.04
CA GLU A 59 18.08 -10.25 3.86
C GLU A 59 18.54 -9.43 2.66
N TYR A 60 17.90 -8.29 2.40
CA TYR A 60 18.33 -7.35 1.36
C TYR A 60 19.75 -6.83 1.62
N ASP A 61 20.02 -6.38 2.86
CA ASP A 61 21.34 -5.88 3.25
C ASP A 61 22.44 -6.98 3.11
N ARG A 62 22.15 -8.25 3.46
CA ARG A 62 23.09 -9.39 3.26
C ARG A 62 23.38 -9.68 1.79
N ASN A 63 22.41 -9.49 0.92
CA ASN A 63 22.55 -9.72 -0.52
C ASN A 63 23.09 -8.49 -1.26
N GLY A 64 23.44 -7.41 -0.57
CA GLY A 64 23.92 -6.16 -1.16
C GLY A 64 22.87 -5.47 -2.04
N LEU A 65 21.59 -5.72 -1.79
CA LEU A 65 20.48 -5.12 -2.54
C LEU A 65 20.11 -3.79 -1.88
N GLU A 66 20.29 -2.71 -2.64
CA GLU A 66 19.97 -1.34 -2.24
C GLU A 66 18.95 -0.75 -3.22
N GLY A 67 18.22 0.27 -2.78
CA GLY A 67 17.30 1.02 -3.64
C GLY A 67 16.00 1.42 -2.95
N ASP A 68 15.14 2.08 -3.71
CA ASP A 68 13.88 2.68 -3.22
C ASP A 68 12.95 1.67 -2.53
N ASP A 69 13.00 0.40 -2.91
CA ASP A 69 12.22 -0.67 -2.29
C ASP A 69 12.68 -0.94 -0.86
N VAL A 70 14.00 -0.99 -0.63
CA VAL A 70 14.59 -1.22 0.70
C VAL A 70 14.32 -0.01 1.59
N ASP A 71 14.48 1.21 1.07
CA ASP A 71 14.18 2.45 1.78
C ASP A 71 12.70 2.53 2.18
N THR A 72 11.81 2.06 1.31
CA THR A 72 10.38 1.99 1.61
C THR A 72 10.08 1.01 2.74
N LEU A 73 10.71 -0.17 2.75
CA LEU A 73 10.59 -1.13 3.85
C LEU A 73 11.12 -0.57 5.15
N LYS A 74 12.28 0.12 5.13
CA LYS A 74 12.86 0.80 6.29
C LYS A 74 11.92 1.89 6.85
N ARG A 75 11.26 2.66 5.98
CA ARG A 75 10.25 3.65 6.38
C ARG A 75 9.04 3.00 7.05
N PHE A 76 8.45 1.98 6.44
CA PHE A 76 7.31 1.25 7.02
C PHE A 76 7.66 0.65 8.38
N ARG A 77 8.83 0.06 8.50
CA ARG A 77 9.34 -0.45 9.76
C ARG A 77 9.45 0.66 10.82
N GLY A 78 9.99 1.82 10.45
CA GLY A 78 10.08 2.98 11.34
C GLY A 78 8.71 3.47 11.82
N MET A 79 7.73 3.59 10.92
CA MET A 79 6.36 3.98 11.25
C MET A 79 5.68 2.98 12.20
N LEU A 80 5.80 1.67 11.92
CA LEU A 80 5.24 0.61 12.77
C LEU A 80 5.89 0.58 14.16
N ASN A 81 7.18 0.81 14.26
CA ASN A 81 7.87 0.91 15.54
C ASN A 81 7.40 2.11 16.35
N ASN A 82 7.25 3.28 15.73
CA ASN A 82 6.72 4.46 16.40
C ASN A 82 5.30 4.20 16.93
N LEU A 83 4.43 3.61 16.11
CA LEU A 83 3.08 3.22 16.54
C LEU A 83 3.11 2.29 17.74
N THR A 84 3.97 1.27 17.71
CA THR A 84 4.04 0.25 18.75
C THR A 84 4.63 0.78 20.05
N GLN A 85 5.74 1.51 19.97
CA GLN A 85 6.52 1.92 21.14
C GLN A 85 6.08 3.24 21.76
N SER A 86 5.37 4.08 21.00
CA SER A 86 4.90 5.38 21.46
C SER A 86 3.38 5.41 21.59
N GLU A 87 2.67 5.35 20.47
CA GLU A 87 1.24 5.65 20.44
C GLU A 87 0.40 4.60 21.16
N VAL A 88 0.63 3.32 20.88
CA VAL A 88 -0.14 2.23 21.55
C VAL A 88 0.13 2.20 23.06
N ILE A 89 1.39 2.38 23.47
CA ILE A 89 1.73 2.41 24.90
C ILE A 89 1.05 3.60 25.60
N LYS A 90 1.02 4.77 24.95
CA LYS A 90 0.33 5.95 25.48
C LYS A 90 -1.17 5.70 25.66
N ILE A 91 -1.83 5.07 24.67
CA ILE A 91 -3.23 4.71 24.73
C ILE A 91 -3.51 3.74 25.90
N VAL A 92 -2.68 2.68 26.03
CA VAL A 92 -2.82 1.72 27.13
C VAL A 92 -2.68 2.41 28.48
N LYS A 93 -1.68 3.27 28.67
CA LYS A 93 -1.50 4.06 29.89
C LYS A 93 -2.68 4.98 30.19
N GLN A 94 -3.28 5.61 29.18
CA GLN A 94 -4.45 6.46 29.33
C GLN A 94 -5.68 5.64 29.74
N LEU A 95 -5.90 4.46 29.15
CA LEU A 95 -6.99 3.53 29.54
C LEU A 95 -6.81 3.04 30.97
N GLU A 96 -5.60 2.66 31.35
CA GLU A 96 -5.25 2.28 32.71
C GLU A 96 -5.51 3.43 33.70
N ALA A 97 -5.03 4.63 33.38
CA ALA A 97 -5.28 5.82 34.22
C ALA A 97 -6.79 6.13 34.36
N ALA A 98 -7.56 6.01 33.27
CA ALA A 98 -9.00 6.18 33.29
C ALA A 98 -9.69 5.15 34.22
N ARG A 99 -9.17 3.92 34.27
CA ARG A 99 -9.70 2.81 35.07
C ARG A 99 -9.40 2.93 36.58
N ILE A 100 -8.21 3.45 36.92
CA ILE A 100 -7.71 3.49 38.32
C ILE A 100 -8.30 4.67 39.08
N ILE A 101 -8.71 5.76 38.43
CA ILE A 101 -9.21 6.96 39.06
C ILE A 101 -10.67 6.75 39.49
N ASP A 102 -10.90 6.44 40.78
CA ASP A 102 -12.24 6.19 41.33
C ASP A 102 -12.98 7.47 41.80
N ASN A 103 -12.24 8.52 42.23
CA ASN A 103 -12.82 9.69 42.89
C ASN A 103 -12.76 11.00 42.09
N ASP A 104 -12.18 10.97 40.87
CA ASP A 104 -12.06 12.14 39.98
C ASP A 104 -12.59 11.77 38.60
N ARG A 105 -13.90 11.77 38.46
CA ARG A 105 -14.59 11.40 37.23
C ARG A 105 -14.23 12.30 36.04
N PRO A 106 -14.11 13.63 36.17
CA PRO A 106 -13.63 14.48 35.07
C PRO A 106 -12.27 14.03 34.53
N LYS A 107 -11.33 13.69 35.41
CA LYS A 107 -9.99 13.21 35.03
C LYS A 107 -10.02 11.81 34.40
N SER A 108 -10.84 10.90 34.95
CA SER A 108 -11.08 9.57 34.35
C SER A 108 -11.64 9.70 32.93
N ASN A 109 -12.64 10.56 32.73
CA ASN A 109 -13.24 10.82 31.42
C ASN A 109 -12.22 11.44 30.46
N SER A 110 -11.43 12.44 30.91
CA SER A 110 -10.38 13.06 30.10
C SER A 110 -9.37 12.03 29.60
N ASN A 111 -8.93 11.12 30.46
CA ASN A 111 -8.03 10.02 30.05
C ASN A 111 -8.69 9.05 29.05
N ALA A 112 -9.95 8.70 29.26
CA ALA A 112 -10.69 7.85 28.32
C ALA A 112 -10.86 8.51 26.95
N PHE A 113 -11.19 9.80 26.90
CA PHE A 113 -11.26 10.57 25.66
C PHE A 113 -9.88 10.72 24.98
N GLY A 114 -8.82 10.93 25.78
CA GLY A 114 -7.44 10.95 25.26
C GLY A 114 -7.06 9.62 24.61
N ALA A 115 -7.40 8.51 25.26
CA ALA A 115 -7.18 7.16 24.69
C ALA A 115 -7.97 6.97 23.39
N PHE A 116 -9.23 7.39 23.34
CA PHE A 116 -10.05 7.32 22.11
C PHE A 116 -9.46 8.16 20.98
N ALA A 117 -9.03 9.39 21.26
CA ALA A 117 -8.35 10.25 20.27
C ALA A 117 -7.07 9.58 19.75
N GLY A 118 -6.27 8.99 20.65
CA GLY A 118 -5.07 8.23 20.28
C GLY A 118 -5.40 7.02 19.39
N GLN A 119 -6.45 6.25 19.72
CA GLN A 119 -6.92 5.12 18.90
C GLN A 119 -7.28 5.58 17.49
N LYS A 120 -8.02 6.68 17.36
CA LYS A 120 -8.37 7.27 16.06
C LYS A 120 -7.11 7.65 15.26
N GLN A 121 -6.13 8.27 15.91
CA GLN A 121 -4.87 8.63 15.27
C GLN A 121 -4.09 7.41 14.80
N VAL A 122 -3.99 6.35 15.62
CA VAL A 122 -3.36 5.07 15.22
C VAL A 122 -4.06 4.47 14.02
N THR A 123 -5.40 4.50 13.97
CA THR A 123 -6.17 4.00 12.82
C THR A 123 -5.82 4.76 11.55
N VAL A 124 -5.81 6.10 11.59
CA VAL A 124 -5.47 6.94 10.43
C VAL A 124 -4.04 6.65 9.95
N GLN A 125 -3.08 6.51 10.86
CA GLN A 125 -1.70 6.19 10.49
C GLN A 125 -1.56 4.79 9.88
N LEU A 126 -2.31 3.80 10.38
CA LEU A 126 -2.34 2.46 9.79
C LEU A 126 -2.98 2.46 8.39
N GLU A 127 -4.03 3.24 8.19
CA GLU A 127 -4.63 3.45 6.87
C GLU A 127 -3.63 4.07 5.89
N GLN A 128 -2.88 5.08 6.33
CA GLN A 128 -1.83 5.69 5.51
C GLN A 128 -0.72 4.70 5.12
N ILE A 129 -0.24 3.89 6.07
CA ILE A 129 0.74 2.82 5.80
C ILE A 129 0.17 1.82 4.79
N TYR A 130 -1.09 1.42 4.95
CA TYR A 130 -1.75 0.47 4.06
C TYR A 130 -1.91 1.02 2.64
N LEU A 131 -2.37 2.26 2.51
CA LEU A 131 -2.52 2.92 1.21
C LEU A 131 -1.18 3.09 0.51
N GLU A 132 -0.13 3.47 1.24
CA GLU A 132 1.23 3.56 0.70
C GLU A 132 1.74 2.20 0.23
N TRP A 133 1.53 1.14 1.01
CA TRP A 133 1.89 -0.22 0.61
C TRP A 133 1.13 -0.66 -0.65
N GLN A 134 -0.19 -0.40 -0.74
CA GLN A 134 -0.99 -0.70 -1.94
C GLN A 134 -0.44 0.04 -3.17
N ARG A 135 -0.11 1.31 -3.02
CA ARG A 135 0.47 2.13 -4.08
C ARG A 135 1.77 1.52 -4.60
N GLN A 136 2.67 1.11 -3.71
CA GLN A 136 3.92 0.45 -4.09
C GLN A 136 3.69 -0.86 -4.85
N GLN A 137 2.68 -1.64 -4.47
CA GLN A 137 2.32 -2.86 -5.20
C GLN A 137 1.83 -2.54 -6.64
N ILE A 138 1.01 -1.51 -6.79
CA ILE A 138 0.52 -1.09 -8.11
C ILE A 138 1.68 -0.63 -8.99
N PHE A 139 2.61 0.16 -8.48
CA PHE A 139 3.79 0.60 -9.23
C PHE A 139 4.66 -0.58 -9.69
N ARG A 140 4.89 -1.57 -8.83
CA ARG A 140 5.66 -2.78 -9.21
C ARG A 140 4.95 -3.57 -10.30
N GLU A 141 3.63 -3.74 -10.19
CA GLU A 141 2.83 -4.40 -11.21
C GLU A 141 2.93 -3.67 -12.55
N LEU A 142 2.73 -2.35 -12.55
CA LEU A 142 2.83 -1.53 -13.77
C LEU A 142 4.23 -1.60 -14.37
N SER A 143 5.28 -1.44 -13.57
CA SER A 143 6.67 -1.55 -14.03
C SER A 143 6.95 -2.90 -14.70
N SER A 144 6.49 -3.99 -14.07
CA SER A 144 6.63 -5.34 -14.63
C SER A 144 5.87 -5.50 -15.95
N ARG A 145 4.64 -4.93 -16.05
CA ARG A 145 3.84 -4.98 -17.27
C ARG A 145 4.48 -4.15 -18.39
N PHE A 146 4.98 -2.95 -18.11
CA PHE A 146 5.70 -2.14 -19.08
C PHE A 146 6.97 -2.83 -19.60
N SER A 147 7.75 -3.44 -18.71
CA SER A 147 8.94 -4.19 -19.10
C SER A 147 8.59 -5.35 -20.04
N ARG A 148 7.53 -6.10 -19.73
CA ARG A 148 7.03 -7.18 -20.59
C ARG A 148 6.52 -6.66 -21.92
N LEU A 149 5.74 -5.56 -21.92
CA LEU A 149 5.24 -4.93 -23.15
C LEU A 149 6.39 -4.46 -24.06
N SER A 150 7.41 -3.84 -23.48
CA SER A 150 8.63 -3.44 -24.21
C SER A 150 9.34 -4.65 -24.84
N GLY A 151 9.43 -5.77 -24.10
CA GLY A 151 9.97 -7.03 -24.65
C GLY A 151 9.14 -7.57 -25.81
N THR A 152 7.81 -7.57 -25.68
CA THR A 152 6.86 -7.99 -26.72
C THR A 152 6.98 -7.09 -27.96
N GLN A 153 7.02 -5.77 -27.79
CA GLN A 153 7.20 -4.83 -28.88
C GLN A 153 8.52 -5.04 -29.62
N ARG A 154 9.61 -5.27 -28.89
CA ARG A 154 10.92 -5.57 -29.51
C ARG A 154 10.86 -6.86 -30.33
N GLY A 155 10.23 -7.90 -29.81
CA GLY A 155 10.02 -9.16 -30.54
C GLY A 155 9.16 -8.96 -31.80
N ASN A 156 8.10 -8.15 -31.69
CA ASN A 156 7.23 -7.80 -32.81
C ASN A 156 7.97 -7.04 -33.89
N MET A 157 8.76 -6.06 -33.50
CA MET A 157 9.62 -5.29 -34.45
C MET A 157 10.61 -6.21 -35.16
N GLN A 158 11.26 -7.14 -34.46
CA GLN A 158 12.18 -8.09 -35.07
C GLN A 158 11.48 -8.97 -36.11
N ARG A 159 10.31 -9.50 -35.80
CA ARG A 159 9.48 -10.29 -36.73
C ARG A 159 9.06 -9.47 -37.94
N THR A 160 8.73 -8.20 -37.79
CA THR A 160 8.39 -7.28 -38.87
C THR A 160 9.60 -7.12 -39.83
N VAL A 161 10.78 -6.91 -39.26
CA VAL A 161 12.02 -6.81 -40.06
C VAL A 161 12.33 -8.10 -40.85
N ASP A 162 12.15 -9.26 -40.21
CA ASP A 162 12.37 -10.54 -40.82
C ASP A 162 11.34 -10.83 -41.93
N LEU A 163 10.07 -10.48 -41.70
CA LEU A 163 9.02 -10.56 -42.72
C LEU A 163 9.33 -9.65 -43.91
N TYR A 164 9.73 -8.40 -43.65
CA TYR A 164 10.15 -7.47 -44.71
C TYR A 164 11.31 -8.03 -45.55
N LYS A 165 12.34 -8.62 -44.93
CA LYS A 165 13.46 -9.25 -45.61
C LYS A 165 12.99 -10.42 -46.50
N LYS A 166 12.11 -11.28 -46.04
CA LYS A 166 11.51 -12.37 -46.82
C LYS A 166 10.75 -11.83 -48.02
N MET A 167 9.92 -10.81 -47.83
CA MET A 167 9.13 -10.18 -48.90
C MET A 167 9.99 -9.45 -49.91
N SER A 168 11.11 -8.85 -49.50
CA SER A 168 12.05 -8.13 -50.38
C SER A 168 12.94 -9.08 -51.14
N GLY A 169 13.35 -10.20 -50.50
CA GLY A 169 14.27 -11.19 -51.09
C GLY A 169 13.62 -12.18 -52.04
N SER A 170 12.29 -12.30 -52.05
CA SER A 170 11.58 -13.25 -52.89
C SER A 170 10.25 -12.68 -53.40
N SER A 171 10.22 -12.36 -54.70
CA SER A 171 9.00 -11.88 -55.37
C SER A 171 7.87 -12.95 -55.29
N SER A 172 8.24 -14.24 -55.36
CA SER A 172 7.26 -15.34 -55.24
C SER A 172 6.60 -15.42 -53.86
N TYR A 173 7.32 -15.09 -52.79
CA TYR A 173 6.74 -15.08 -51.43
C TYR A 173 5.76 -13.92 -51.25
N ARG A 174 6.04 -12.72 -51.79
CA ARG A 174 5.19 -11.52 -51.69
C ARG A 174 3.74 -11.76 -52.15
N TYR A 175 3.50 -12.63 -53.12
CA TYR A 175 2.18 -12.88 -53.70
C TYR A 175 1.50 -14.16 -53.17
N ARG A 176 2.13 -14.87 -52.24
CA ARG A 176 1.54 -16.07 -51.61
C ARG A 176 0.53 -15.72 -50.56
N GLU A 177 -0.46 -16.62 -50.37
CA GLU A 177 -1.41 -16.54 -49.24
C GLU A 177 -0.68 -16.57 -47.90
N GLU A 178 0.42 -17.30 -47.79
CA GLU A 178 1.26 -17.38 -46.59
C GLU A 178 1.76 -15.98 -46.14
N SER A 179 2.20 -15.14 -47.07
CA SER A 179 2.64 -13.78 -46.73
C SER A 179 1.51 -12.89 -46.24
N LYS A 180 0.29 -13.06 -46.73
CA LYS A 180 -0.90 -12.35 -46.26
C LYS A 180 -1.25 -12.77 -44.86
N ILE A 181 -1.16 -14.08 -44.54
CA ILE A 181 -1.37 -14.62 -43.21
C ILE A 181 -0.34 -14.05 -42.24
N ASP A 182 0.96 -14.08 -42.62
CA ASP A 182 2.04 -13.55 -41.78
C ASP A 182 1.85 -12.05 -41.48
N LEU A 183 1.45 -11.26 -42.50
CA LEU A 183 1.12 -9.85 -42.30
C LEU A 183 -0.08 -9.65 -41.36
N ARG A 184 -1.13 -10.48 -41.52
CA ARG A 184 -2.30 -10.38 -40.67
C ARG A 184 -1.99 -10.73 -39.21
N ILE A 185 -1.15 -11.75 -38.98
CA ILE A 185 -0.65 -12.08 -37.64
C ILE A 185 0.11 -10.89 -37.05
N GLN A 186 0.97 -10.24 -37.84
CA GLN A 186 1.75 -9.09 -37.42
C GLN A 186 0.87 -7.89 -37.04
N GLU A 187 -0.21 -7.63 -37.81
CA GLU A 187 -1.19 -6.60 -37.52
C GLU A 187 -1.92 -6.89 -36.20
N LEU A 188 -2.35 -8.14 -35.98
CA LEU A 188 -3.06 -8.55 -34.76
C LEU A 188 -2.13 -8.45 -33.53
N ASP A 189 -0.89 -8.88 -33.65
CA ASP A 189 0.11 -8.75 -32.59
C ASP A 189 0.34 -7.27 -32.23
N GLN A 190 0.46 -6.39 -33.23
CA GLN A 190 0.63 -4.96 -33.00
C GLN A 190 -0.62 -4.33 -32.37
N ALA A 191 -1.82 -4.72 -32.79
CA ALA A 191 -3.07 -4.26 -32.18
C ALA A 191 -3.14 -4.66 -30.70
N GLY A 192 -2.80 -5.91 -30.37
CA GLY A 192 -2.76 -6.37 -28.98
C GLY A 192 -1.74 -5.62 -28.11
N ILE A 193 -0.59 -5.23 -28.68
CA ILE A 193 0.41 -4.40 -28.01
C ILE A 193 -0.13 -2.99 -27.74
N ASN A 194 -0.82 -2.39 -28.71
CA ASN A 194 -1.44 -1.07 -28.55
C ASN A 194 -2.55 -1.10 -27.47
N ASP A 195 -3.42 -2.10 -27.49
CA ASP A 195 -4.49 -2.26 -26.48
C ASP A 195 -3.90 -2.38 -25.06
N GLU A 196 -2.80 -3.13 -24.91
CA GLU A 196 -2.13 -3.26 -23.59
C GLU A 196 -1.46 -1.93 -23.19
N ALA A 197 -0.84 -1.20 -24.14
CA ALA A 197 -0.25 0.11 -23.89
C ALA A 197 -1.31 1.10 -23.40
N ASP A 198 -2.45 1.19 -24.10
CA ASP A 198 -3.57 2.05 -23.72
C ASP A 198 -4.13 1.70 -22.32
N SER A 199 -4.25 0.41 -22.03
CA SER A 199 -4.67 -0.07 -20.70
C SER A 199 -3.69 0.36 -19.61
N LEU A 200 -2.37 0.30 -19.87
CA LEU A 200 -1.35 0.73 -18.91
C LEU A 200 -1.35 2.23 -18.69
N VAL A 201 -1.46 3.02 -19.76
CA VAL A 201 -1.55 4.49 -19.70
C VAL A 201 -2.78 4.92 -18.91
N LYS A 202 -3.94 4.28 -19.14
CA LYS A 202 -5.16 4.55 -18.37
C LYS A 202 -4.98 4.26 -16.89
N LYS A 203 -4.38 3.13 -16.52
CA LYS A 203 -4.09 2.80 -15.12
C LYS A 203 -3.12 3.79 -14.47
N LEU A 204 -2.12 4.27 -15.22
CA LEU A 204 -1.21 5.31 -14.75
C LEU A 204 -1.95 6.63 -14.48
N ALA A 205 -2.84 7.04 -15.39
CA ALA A 205 -3.65 8.25 -15.22
C ALA A 205 -4.54 8.15 -13.97
N GLU A 206 -5.25 7.03 -13.80
CA GLU A 206 -6.07 6.77 -12.61
C GLU A 206 -5.26 6.80 -11.30
N LEU A 207 -4.02 6.31 -11.34
CA LEU A 207 -3.13 6.35 -10.18
C LEU A 207 -2.66 7.78 -9.89
N ASN A 208 -2.33 8.55 -10.92
CA ASN A 208 -1.91 9.94 -10.78
C ASN A 208 -3.01 10.83 -10.18
N GLU A 209 -4.28 10.63 -10.58
CA GLU A 209 -5.43 11.33 -10.01
C GLU A 209 -5.62 11.04 -8.51
N LYS A 210 -5.27 9.82 -8.08
CA LYS A 210 -5.37 9.39 -6.67
C LYS A 210 -4.17 9.81 -5.80
N LEU A 211 -3.11 10.31 -6.42
CA LEU A 211 -1.96 10.82 -5.69
C LEU A 211 -2.30 12.19 -5.10
N ASP A 212 -2.39 12.26 -3.76
CA ASP A 212 -2.54 13.53 -3.06
C ASP A 212 -1.30 14.42 -3.30
N ALA A 213 -1.51 15.72 -3.45
CA ALA A 213 -0.46 16.71 -3.62
C ALA A 213 0.51 16.77 -2.41
N THR A 214 0.07 16.30 -1.25
CA THR A 214 0.86 16.20 -0.01
C THR A 214 1.69 14.92 0.08
N THR A 215 1.45 13.97 -0.81
CA THR A 215 2.19 12.70 -0.86
C THR A 215 3.58 12.94 -1.45
N GLU A 216 4.55 12.15 -1.02
CA GLU A 216 5.96 12.28 -1.41
C GLU A 216 6.15 12.64 -2.91
N PRO A 217 7.00 13.65 -3.21
CA PRO A 217 7.13 14.18 -4.57
C PRO A 217 7.68 13.17 -5.59
N ARG A 218 8.37 12.12 -5.16
CA ARG A 218 9.02 11.15 -6.05
C ARG A 218 8.07 10.36 -6.96
N PRO A 219 6.97 9.74 -6.47
CA PRO A 219 6.04 9.04 -7.34
C PRO A 219 5.38 9.98 -8.35
N LYS A 220 5.02 11.19 -7.92
CA LYS A 220 4.39 12.19 -8.78
C LYS A 220 5.33 12.64 -9.90
N LEU A 221 6.60 12.95 -9.58
CA LEU A 221 7.63 13.32 -10.55
C LEU A 221 7.93 12.19 -11.54
N ALA A 222 7.94 10.92 -11.09
CA ALA A 222 8.11 9.78 -11.96
C ALA A 222 6.94 9.65 -12.95
N MET A 223 5.70 9.84 -12.48
CA MET A 223 4.49 9.82 -13.30
C MET A 223 4.46 10.97 -14.31
N GLU A 224 4.85 12.19 -13.89
CA GLU A 224 4.94 13.35 -14.79
C GLU A 224 5.96 13.12 -15.93
N LYS A 225 7.11 12.50 -15.62
CA LYS A 225 8.10 12.11 -16.65
C LYS A 225 7.54 11.10 -17.63
N VAL A 226 6.92 10.02 -17.14
CA VAL A 226 6.30 9.00 -18.00
C VAL A 226 5.22 9.61 -18.89
N ASN A 227 4.35 10.47 -18.35
CA ASN A 227 3.31 11.15 -19.12
C ASN A 227 3.90 12.11 -20.17
N ALA A 228 5.02 12.78 -19.88
CA ALA A 228 5.72 13.66 -20.83
C ALA A 228 6.40 12.90 -21.98
N GLU A 229 6.81 11.64 -21.74
CA GLU A 229 7.43 10.79 -22.76
C GLU A 229 6.39 10.04 -23.62
N LEU A 230 5.14 9.92 -23.15
CA LEU A 230 4.03 9.25 -23.85
C LEU A 230 3.20 10.20 -24.75
N ASN A 231 3.33 11.52 -24.58
CA ASN A 231 2.68 12.56 -25.40
C ASN A 231 3.65 13.14 -26.43
#